data_ed32685a84267ddac779bd0623153c0d
#
_entry.id   ed32685a84267ddac779bd0623153c0d
#
_cell.length_a   1.000
_cell.length_b   1.000
_cell.length_c   1.000
_cell.angle_alpha   90.00
_cell.angle_beta   90.00
_cell.angle_gamma   90.00
#
_symmetry.space_group_name_H-M   'P 1'
#
loop_
_entity.id
_entity.type
_entity.pdbx_description
1 polymer ?
#
loop_
_entity_poly.entity_id
_entity_poly.type
_entity_poly.pdbx_seq_one_letter_code
_entity_poly.pdbx_strand_id
1 'polypeptide(L)'
;MNVLFISLLDPSESGSGNQKVTLLSAKYLSSVGIHCFIAYFKDSEYSSSQLVFDAKFKIDYNDLDGFRSFLIDNEISIIHNQASRAVNMKFLGQAVAGLKVKIISVLHNLPGTENIRYNKQSLLFQVLNRRISFKWLIYLLLL
;
A
#
# COMPACT_ATOMS: atom_id res chain seq x y z
N MET A 1 3.94 11.16 -17.52
CA MET A 1 3.81 11.14 -16.03
C MET A 1 3.69 9.70 -15.61
N ASN A 2 4.51 9.27 -14.66
CA ASN A 2 4.61 7.85 -14.26
C ASN A 2 4.09 7.69 -12.84
N VAL A 3 3.11 6.81 -12.67
CA VAL A 3 2.41 6.55 -11.41
C VAL A 3 2.69 5.12 -10.96
N LEU A 4 3.23 4.97 -9.75
CA LEU A 4 3.42 3.69 -9.10
C LEU A 4 2.28 3.44 -8.10
N PHE A 5 1.55 2.37 -8.30
CA PHE A 5 0.62 1.85 -7.28
C PHE A 5 1.38 0.95 -6.31
N ILE A 6 1.07 1.04 -5.03
CA ILE A 6 1.59 0.11 -4.01
C ILE A 6 0.43 -0.63 -3.39
N SER A 7 0.47 -1.95 -3.47
CA SER A 7 -0.53 -2.86 -2.94
C SER A 7 0.10 -3.86 -1.97
N LEU A 8 -0.70 -4.40 -1.05
CA LEU A 8 -0.23 -5.48 -0.17
C LEU A 8 -0.01 -6.78 -0.94
N LEU A 9 -0.90 -7.08 -1.88
CA LEU A 9 -0.85 -8.26 -2.73
C LEU A 9 -0.70 -7.84 -4.19
N ASP A 10 -0.14 -8.68 -5.03
CA ASP A 10 -0.19 -8.51 -6.49
C ASP A 10 -1.66 -8.41 -6.91
N PRO A 11 -2.10 -7.29 -7.51
CA PRO A 11 -3.52 -7.09 -7.80
C PRO A 11 -4.01 -8.04 -8.89
N SER A 12 -5.21 -8.59 -8.69
CA SER A 12 -5.87 -9.47 -9.64
C SER A 12 -7.35 -9.13 -9.78
N GLU A 13 -7.98 -9.50 -10.90
CA GLU A 13 -9.40 -9.25 -11.14
C GLU A 13 -10.31 -10.05 -10.21
N SER A 14 -9.85 -11.22 -9.75
CA SER A 14 -10.53 -12.05 -8.75
C SER A 14 -10.20 -11.68 -7.31
N GLY A 15 -9.36 -10.66 -7.13
CA GLY A 15 -8.88 -10.22 -5.82
C GLY A 15 -9.90 -9.44 -4.99
N SER A 16 -9.42 -8.96 -3.85
CA SER A 16 -10.19 -8.11 -2.92
C SER A 16 -10.61 -6.78 -3.57
N GLY A 17 -11.53 -6.07 -2.91
CA GLY A 17 -11.97 -4.74 -3.36
C GLY A 17 -10.82 -3.77 -3.64
N ASN A 18 -9.79 -3.75 -2.79
CA ASN A 18 -8.62 -2.90 -2.99
C ASN A 18 -7.83 -3.26 -4.25
N GLN A 19 -7.67 -4.55 -4.54
CA GLN A 19 -7.00 -5.03 -5.76
C GLN A 19 -7.76 -4.61 -7.01
N LYS A 20 -9.10 -4.76 -7.00
CA LYS A 20 -9.98 -4.31 -8.09
C LYS A 20 -9.90 -2.81 -8.31
N VAL A 21 -9.92 -2.01 -7.24
CA VAL A 21 -9.77 -0.54 -7.33
C VAL A 21 -8.41 -0.17 -7.92
N THR A 22 -7.33 -0.84 -7.51
CA THR A 22 -5.99 -0.62 -8.09
C THR A 22 -5.99 -0.88 -9.60
N LEU A 23 -6.55 -2.02 -10.03
CA LEU A 23 -6.61 -2.37 -11.46
C LEU A 23 -7.48 -1.38 -12.26
N LEU A 24 -8.65 -1.02 -11.75
CA LEU A 24 -9.56 -0.09 -12.43
C LEU A 24 -8.93 1.30 -12.55
N SER A 25 -8.26 1.77 -11.49
CA SER A 25 -7.55 3.05 -11.50
C SER A 25 -6.41 3.05 -12.51
N ALA A 26 -5.62 1.97 -12.55
CA ALA A 26 -4.53 1.83 -13.50
C ALA A 26 -5.05 1.75 -14.95
N LYS A 27 -6.11 0.98 -15.21
CA LYS A 27 -6.76 0.91 -16.54
C LYS A 27 -7.22 2.29 -17.00
N TYR A 28 -7.88 3.06 -16.11
CA TYR A 28 -8.33 4.40 -16.43
C TYR A 28 -7.17 5.35 -16.72
N LEU A 29 -6.14 5.39 -15.86
CA LEU A 29 -4.99 6.26 -16.05
C LEU A 29 -4.22 5.91 -17.33
N SER A 30 -4.04 4.63 -17.63
CA SER A 30 -3.40 4.18 -18.86
C SER A 30 -4.20 4.59 -20.11
N SER A 31 -5.55 4.59 -20.04
CA SER A 31 -6.38 5.02 -21.16
C SER A 31 -6.27 6.51 -21.50
N VAL A 32 -5.76 7.32 -20.55
CA VAL A 32 -5.48 8.76 -20.78
C VAL A 32 -3.97 9.05 -20.92
N GLY A 33 -3.16 8.04 -21.25
CA GLY A 33 -1.74 8.19 -21.58
C GLY A 33 -0.81 8.33 -20.37
N ILE A 34 -1.21 7.88 -19.19
CA ILE A 34 -0.36 7.85 -18.00
C ILE A 34 0.24 6.46 -17.85
N HIS A 35 1.57 6.38 -17.71
CA HIS A 35 2.27 5.14 -17.46
C HIS A 35 2.03 4.67 -16.03
N CYS A 36 1.59 3.43 -15.89
CA CYS A 36 1.21 2.82 -14.62
C CYS A 36 2.11 1.64 -14.28
N PHE A 37 2.63 1.68 -13.06
CA PHE A 37 3.51 0.66 -12.49
C PHE A 37 2.90 0.10 -11.22
N ILE A 38 3.28 -1.12 -10.83
CA ILE A 38 2.82 -1.74 -9.59
C ILE A 38 4.00 -2.25 -8.77
N ALA A 39 3.97 -1.97 -7.47
CA ALA A 39 4.81 -2.65 -6.49
C ALA A 39 3.94 -3.31 -5.41
N TYR A 40 4.33 -4.52 -4.98
CA TYR A 40 3.55 -5.29 -4.05
C TYR A 40 4.45 -6.07 -3.08
N PHE A 41 3.93 -6.39 -1.90
CA PHE A 41 4.70 -7.07 -0.85
C PHE A 41 4.56 -8.59 -0.89
N LYS A 42 3.46 -9.12 -1.42
CA LYS A 42 3.16 -10.56 -1.44
C LYS A 42 2.54 -10.95 -2.77
N ASP A 43 2.90 -12.12 -3.25
CA ASP A 43 2.25 -12.70 -4.40
C ASP A 43 0.77 -12.99 -4.10
N SER A 44 -0.07 -12.90 -5.12
CA SER A 44 -1.45 -13.34 -5.07
C SER A 44 -1.53 -14.80 -5.53
N GLU A 45 -2.46 -15.56 -4.98
CA GLU A 45 -2.78 -16.91 -5.48
C GLU A 45 -3.34 -16.88 -6.91
N TYR A 46 -3.81 -15.71 -7.34
CA TYR A 46 -4.40 -15.50 -8.66
C TYR A 46 -3.42 -14.68 -9.52
N SER A 47 -3.07 -15.23 -10.68
CA SER A 47 -2.24 -14.53 -11.66
C SER A 47 -2.90 -13.22 -12.08
N SER A 48 -2.19 -12.12 -11.91
CA SER A 48 -2.69 -10.81 -12.36
C SER A 48 -2.53 -10.66 -13.87
N SER A 49 -3.43 -9.94 -14.50
CA SER A 49 -3.27 -9.52 -15.88
C SER A 49 -2.02 -8.61 -15.99
N GLN A 50 -0.97 -9.10 -16.64
CA GLN A 50 0.24 -8.30 -16.92
C GLN A 50 -0.05 -7.07 -17.79
N LEU A 51 -1.21 -7.01 -18.43
CA LEU A 51 -1.57 -6.04 -19.46
C LEU A 51 -1.90 -4.62 -18.96
N VAL A 52 -1.96 -4.40 -17.65
CA VAL A 52 -2.39 -3.10 -17.09
C VAL A 52 -1.21 -2.27 -16.62
N PHE A 53 -0.09 -2.88 -16.29
CA PHE A 53 1.07 -2.21 -15.74
C PHE A 53 2.27 -2.37 -16.67
N ASP A 54 3.00 -1.28 -16.89
CA ASP A 54 4.20 -1.24 -17.73
C ASP A 54 5.33 -2.08 -17.10
N ALA A 55 5.44 -2.08 -15.77
CA ALA A 55 6.33 -2.97 -15.03
C ALA A 55 5.80 -3.27 -13.63
N LYS A 56 6.30 -4.37 -13.05
CA LYS A 56 5.98 -4.83 -11.69
C LYS A 56 7.24 -4.96 -10.86
N PHE A 57 7.13 -4.67 -9.55
CA PHE A 57 8.19 -4.84 -8.58
C PHE A 57 7.67 -5.53 -7.32
N LYS A 58 8.31 -6.63 -6.90
CA LYS A 58 8.03 -7.25 -5.62
C LYS A 58 8.90 -6.61 -4.55
N ILE A 59 8.28 -5.96 -3.57
CA ILE A 59 8.99 -5.27 -2.50
C ILE A 59 9.50 -6.27 -1.48
N ASP A 60 10.83 -6.25 -1.25
CA ASP A 60 11.47 -6.82 -0.08
C ASP A 60 11.93 -5.66 0.82
N TYR A 61 11.62 -5.72 2.11
CA TYR A 61 12.07 -4.70 3.08
C TYR A 61 13.60 -4.65 3.25
N ASN A 62 14.30 -5.71 2.87
CA ASN A 62 15.77 -5.77 2.91
C ASN A 62 16.43 -5.22 1.63
N ASP A 63 15.65 -4.98 0.57
CA ASP A 63 16.12 -4.47 -0.72
C ASP A 63 15.63 -3.04 -0.98
N LEU A 64 16.05 -2.13 -0.11
CA LEU A 64 15.72 -0.70 -0.25
C LEU A 64 16.35 -0.10 -1.51
N ASP A 65 17.58 -0.47 -1.83
CA ASP A 65 18.33 0.07 -2.96
C ASP A 65 17.74 -0.42 -4.29
N GLY A 66 17.35 -1.69 -4.40
CA GLY A 66 16.66 -2.22 -5.56
C GLY A 66 15.33 -1.52 -5.80
N PHE A 67 14.54 -1.30 -4.75
CA PHE A 67 13.30 -0.54 -4.89
C PHE A 67 13.55 0.92 -5.28
N ARG A 68 14.58 1.55 -4.73
CA ARG A 68 14.96 2.92 -5.07
C ARG A 68 15.41 3.03 -6.54
N SER A 69 16.22 2.08 -7.02
CA SER A 69 16.61 1.99 -8.44
C SER A 69 15.38 1.85 -9.34
N PHE A 70 14.45 0.98 -8.97
CA PHE A 70 13.17 0.84 -9.70
C PHE A 70 12.40 2.16 -9.82
N LEU A 71 12.35 2.98 -8.76
CA LEU A 71 11.70 4.30 -8.78
C LEU A 71 12.39 5.26 -9.76
N ILE A 72 13.72 5.26 -9.77
CA ILE A 72 14.54 6.14 -10.60
C ILE A 72 14.47 5.71 -12.07
N ASP A 73 14.72 4.43 -12.36
CA ASP A 73 14.77 3.87 -13.72
C ASP A 73 13.45 4.01 -14.46
N ASN A 74 12.34 3.96 -13.73
CA ASN A 74 11.00 4.15 -14.28
C ASN A 74 10.48 5.59 -14.14
N GLU A 75 11.33 6.53 -13.74
CA GLU A 75 10.99 7.97 -13.60
C GLU A 75 9.68 8.20 -12.81
N ILE A 76 9.49 7.44 -11.72
CA ILE A 76 8.26 7.51 -10.93
C ILE A 76 8.12 8.90 -10.31
N SER A 77 7.02 9.57 -10.59
CA SER A 77 6.71 10.91 -10.08
C SER A 77 5.67 10.92 -8.96
N ILE A 78 4.77 9.92 -8.97
CA ILE A 78 3.72 9.78 -7.97
C ILE A 78 3.67 8.31 -7.49
N ILE A 79 3.60 8.12 -6.18
CA ILE A 79 3.28 6.84 -5.55
C ILE A 79 1.86 6.92 -4.99
N HIS A 80 0.97 6.05 -5.48
CA HIS A 80 -0.37 5.84 -4.96
C HIS A 80 -0.36 4.63 -4.02
N ASN A 81 -0.21 4.88 -2.72
CA ASN A 81 -0.05 3.84 -1.72
C ASN A 81 -1.38 3.40 -1.12
N GLN A 82 -1.73 2.13 -1.33
CA GLN A 82 -2.89 1.47 -0.72
C GLN A 82 -2.50 0.50 0.42
N ALA A 83 -1.20 0.31 0.64
CA ALA A 83 -0.66 -0.56 1.68
C ALA A 83 -0.21 0.26 2.90
N SER A 84 -1.10 1.04 3.50
CA SER A 84 -0.84 2.10 4.49
C SER A 84 -0.47 1.60 5.91
N ARG A 85 0.17 0.43 6.05
CA ARG A 85 0.73 -0.01 7.33
C ARG A 85 1.94 0.83 7.73
N ALA A 86 2.13 1.07 9.03
CA ALA A 86 3.23 1.89 9.55
C ALA A 86 4.62 1.43 9.06
N VAL A 87 4.87 0.11 9.00
CA VAL A 87 6.12 -0.44 8.49
C VAL A 87 6.34 -0.11 7.02
N ASN A 88 5.28 -0.19 6.20
CA ASN A 88 5.32 0.15 4.78
C ASN A 88 5.62 1.64 4.60
N MET A 89 4.97 2.50 5.37
CA MET A 89 5.18 3.95 5.33
C MET A 89 6.62 4.34 5.68
N LYS A 90 7.21 3.67 6.69
CA LYS A 90 8.62 3.88 7.03
C LYS A 90 9.55 3.51 5.87
N PHE A 91 9.33 2.33 5.28
CA PHE A 91 10.11 1.86 4.13
C PHE A 91 9.99 2.82 2.93
N LEU A 92 8.76 3.22 2.58
CA LEU A 92 8.52 4.16 1.49
C LEU A 92 9.18 5.52 1.74
N GLY A 93 9.08 6.04 2.97
CA GLY A 93 9.74 7.30 3.34
C GLY A 93 11.25 7.24 3.14
N GLN A 94 11.88 6.12 3.47
CA GLN A 94 13.30 5.90 3.23
C GLN A 94 13.62 5.79 1.73
N ALA A 95 12.80 5.06 0.98
CA ALA A 95 13.01 4.86 -0.45
C ALA A 95 12.93 6.17 -1.26
N VAL A 96 12.01 7.06 -0.91
CA VAL A 96 11.85 8.34 -1.64
C VAL A 96 12.70 9.49 -1.10
N ALA A 97 13.46 9.28 -0.03
CA ALA A 97 14.30 10.33 0.53
C ALA A 97 15.25 10.94 -0.51
N GLY A 98 15.14 12.26 -0.72
CA GLY A 98 15.91 13.00 -1.73
C GLY A 98 15.43 12.83 -3.18
N LEU A 99 14.35 12.08 -3.44
CA LEU A 99 13.72 11.99 -4.76
C LEU A 99 12.55 13.00 -4.87
N LYS A 100 12.27 13.46 -6.10
CA LYS A 100 11.11 14.32 -6.39
C LYS A 100 9.85 13.48 -6.61
N VAL A 101 9.53 12.59 -5.68
CA VAL A 101 8.38 11.68 -5.73
C VAL A 101 7.33 12.13 -4.70
N LYS A 102 6.07 12.23 -5.12
CA LYS A 102 4.94 12.53 -4.23
C LYS A 102 4.26 11.24 -3.80
N ILE A 103 3.96 11.09 -2.51
CA ILE A 103 3.21 9.95 -1.99
C ILE A 103 1.79 10.38 -1.67
N ILE A 104 0.81 9.68 -2.25
CA ILE A 104 -0.61 9.78 -1.94
C ILE A 104 -1.00 8.47 -1.25
N SER A 105 -1.34 8.53 0.03
CA SER A 105 -1.77 7.36 0.78
C SER A 105 -3.29 7.33 0.92
N VAL A 106 -3.88 6.20 0.54
CA VAL A 106 -5.31 5.95 0.72
C VAL A 106 -5.51 5.14 2.00
N LEU A 107 -6.23 5.72 2.93
CA LEU A 107 -6.62 5.06 4.17
C LEU A 107 -8.00 4.44 3.98
N HIS A 108 -8.05 3.11 3.88
CA HIS A 108 -9.32 2.38 3.76
C HIS A 108 -10.01 2.15 5.11
N ASN A 109 -9.28 2.35 6.21
CA ASN A 109 -9.78 2.22 7.58
C ASN A 109 -9.34 3.42 8.42
N LEU A 110 -10.03 3.65 9.53
CA LEU A 110 -9.56 4.63 10.52
C LEU A 110 -8.17 4.26 11.01
N PRO A 111 -7.22 5.22 11.10
CA PRO A 111 -5.88 4.96 11.58
C PRO A 111 -5.92 4.27 12.96
N GLY A 112 -5.19 3.17 13.09
CA GLY A 112 -5.12 2.37 14.31
C GLY A 112 -6.22 1.31 14.48
N THR A 113 -7.22 1.25 13.58
CA THR A 113 -8.27 0.21 13.64
C THR A 113 -7.94 -1.04 12.84
N GLU A 114 -6.91 -1.02 12.02
CA GLU A 114 -6.54 -2.10 11.09
C GLU A 114 -6.23 -3.42 11.79
N ASN A 115 -5.78 -3.36 13.05
CA ASN A 115 -5.47 -4.54 13.86
C ASN A 115 -6.56 -4.91 14.88
N ILE A 116 -7.57 -4.05 15.06
CA ILE A 116 -8.57 -4.22 16.10
C ILE A 116 -9.60 -5.30 15.74
N ARG A 117 -9.92 -5.45 14.46
CA ARG A 117 -10.95 -6.40 13.99
C ARG A 117 -10.55 -7.87 14.04
N TYR A 118 -9.26 -8.20 14.13
CA TYR A 118 -8.79 -9.57 13.90
C TYR A 118 -8.39 -10.33 15.16
N ASN A 119 -8.25 -9.68 16.34
CA ASN A 119 -7.89 -10.41 17.53
C ASN A 119 -8.25 -9.68 18.83
N LYS A 120 -9.31 -10.15 19.54
CA LYS A 120 -9.70 -9.58 20.84
C LYS A 120 -8.57 -9.61 21.89
N GLN A 121 -7.65 -10.57 21.80
CA GLN A 121 -6.48 -10.64 22.68
C GLN A 121 -5.45 -9.56 22.38
N SER A 122 -5.34 -9.13 21.11
CA SER A 122 -4.41 -8.06 20.72
C SER A 122 -4.90 -6.68 21.15
N LEU A 123 -6.22 -6.49 21.37
CA LEU A 123 -6.79 -5.24 21.84
C LEU A 123 -6.28 -4.91 23.27
N LEU A 124 -6.36 -5.88 24.17
CA LEU A 124 -5.85 -5.73 25.53
C LEU A 124 -4.35 -5.44 25.55
N PHE A 125 -3.58 -6.13 24.72
CA PHE A 125 -2.14 -5.92 24.57
C PHE A 125 -1.79 -4.52 24.01
N GLN A 126 -2.57 -4.02 23.08
CA GLN A 126 -2.37 -2.67 22.50
C GLN A 126 -2.73 -1.56 23.50
N VAL A 127 -3.76 -1.76 24.31
CA VAL A 127 -4.12 -0.85 25.40
C VAL A 127 -3.04 -0.83 26.49
N LEU A 128 -2.57 -2.01 26.92
CA LEU A 128 -1.50 -2.14 27.92
C LEU A 128 -0.19 -1.50 27.45
N ASN A 129 0.10 -1.56 26.17
CA ASN A 129 1.29 -0.93 25.56
C ASN A 129 1.08 0.54 25.16
N ARG A 130 0.00 1.19 25.61
CA ARG A 130 -0.35 2.59 25.31
C ARG A 130 -0.43 2.93 23.82
N ARG A 131 -0.62 1.94 22.94
CA ARG A 131 -0.77 2.15 21.49
C ARG A 131 -2.15 2.65 21.08
N ILE A 132 -3.14 2.47 21.98
CA ILE A 132 -4.50 2.98 21.83
C ILE A 132 -4.82 3.80 23.08
N SER A 133 -5.32 5.02 22.91
CA SER A 133 -5.73 5.83 24.06
C SER A 133 -6.99 5.22 24.72
N PHE A 134 -7.08 5.34 26.04
CA PHE A 134 -8.22 4.82 26.83
C PHE A 134 -9.58 5.38 26.35
N LYS A 135 -9.60 6.60 25.81
CA LYS A 135 -10.80 7.21 25.21
C LYS A 135 -11.35 6.41 24.03
N TRP A 136 -10.49 5.84 23.20
CA TRP A 136 -10.86 5.01 22.07
C TRP A 136 -11.42 3.65 22.49
N LEU A 137 -10.94 3.09 23.60
CA LEU A 137 -11.47 1.84 24.14
C LEU A 137 -12.93 1.99 24.55
N ILE A 138 -13.28 3.11 25.22
CA ILE A 138 -14.67 3.40 25.65
C ILE A 138 -15.57 3.54 24.43
N TYR A 139 -15.10 4.18 23.35
CA TYR A 139 -15.87 4.34 22.12
C TYR A 139 -16.16 3.00 21.43
N LEU A 140 -15.23 2.05 21.48
CA LEU A 140 -15.37 0.71 20.89
C LEU A 140 -16.24 -0.23 21.70
N LEU A 141 -16.40 0.02 23.01
CA LEU A 141 -17.27 -0.78 23.89
C LEU A 141 -18.73 -0.30 23.85
N LEU A 142 -18.99 0.91 23.32
CA LEU A 142 -20.32 1.51 23.21
C LEU A 142 -20.95 1.35 21.81
N LEU A 143 -20.23 0.73 20.85
CA LEU A 143 -20.70 0.31 19.54
C LEU A 143 -20.90 -1.20 19.48
#